data_fc911257e45254fd16307c2b4a217831
#
_entry.id   fc911257e45254fd16307c2b4a217831
#
_cell.length_a   1.000
_cell.length_b   1.000
_cell.length_c   1.000
_cell.angle_alpha   90.00
_cell.angle_beta   90.00
_cell.angle_gamma   90.00
#
_symmetry.space_group_name_H-M   'P 1'
#
loop_
_entity.id
_entity.type
_entity.pdbx_description
1 polymer ?
#
loop_
_entity_poly.entity_id
_entity_poly.type
_entity_poly.pdbx_seq_one_letter_code
_entity_poly.pdbx_strand_id
1 'polypeptide(L)'
;MRGFTLIEVLVTLCVIMIFFVGISKISVLSTRTSRYSEDLTYATALGHAKLLGLKALPIDSPSMSLDWHQDPDNPLSCQNRDFYRFWLVSEVSLGKEVRMYVAWKDKDRGAVYNFGSLADLTGSQCSKIDFADVFLQE
;
A
#
# COMPACT_ATOMS: atom_id res chain seq x y z
N MET A 1 1.82 -19.49 -58.87
CA MET A 1 2.27 -19.17 -57.48
C MET A 1 2.75 -17.71 -57.47
N ARG A 2 2.14 -16.85 -56.71
CA ARG A 2 2.62 -15.46 -56.57
C ARG A 2 3.70 -15.48 -55.47
N GLY A 3 4.95 -15.17 -55.81
CA GLY A 3 6.03 -15.02 -54.83
C GLY A 3 5.84 -13.73 -54.04
N PHE A 4 6.20 -13.75 -52.76
CA PHE A 4 6.24 -12.56 -51.91
C PHE A 4 7.28 -11.57 -52.44
N THR A 5 6.90 -10.31 -52.48
CA THR A 5 7.83 -9.23 -52.86
C THR A 5 8.70 -8.88 -51.64
N LEU A 6 9.93 -8.44 -51.87
CA LEU A 6 10.89 -8.06 -50.80
C LEU A 6 10.31 -6.92 -49.95
N ILE A 7 9.53 -6.01 -50.53
CA ILE A 7 8.87 -4.91 -49.82
C ILE A 7 7.78 -5.40 -48.88
N GLU A 8 7.03 -6.43 -49.26
CA GLU A 8 5.96 -7.02 -48.45
C GLU A 8 6.54 -7.67 -47.19
N VAL A 9 7.67 -8.35 -47.31
CA VAL A 9 8.41 -8.92 -46.14
C VAL A 9 8.91 -7.80 -45.23
N LEU A 10 9.43 -6.72 -45.81
CA LEU A 10 9.98 -5.60 -45.04
C LEU A 10 8.88 -4.86 -44.25
N VAL A 11 7.74 -4.60 -44.88
CA VAL A 11 6.58 -3.99 -44.24
C VAL A 11 6.03 -4.88 -43.16
N THR A 12 5.94 -6.18 -43.38
CA THR A 12 5.49 -7.14 -42.36
C THR A 12 6.40 -7.16 -41.14
N LEU A 13 7.73 -7.14 -41.32
CA LEU A 13 8.69 -7.05 -40.24
C LEU A 13 8.55 -5.76 -39.43
N CYS A 14 8.36 -4.61 -40.09
CA CYS A 14 8.11 -3.34 -39.41
C CYS A 14 6.83 -3.39 -38.53
N VAL A 15 5.74 -3.93 -39.04
CA VAL A 15 4.48 -4.07 -38.28
C VAL A 15 4.67 -4.99 -37.09
N ILE A 16 5.37 -6.12 -37.25
CA ILE A 16 5.66 -7.07 -36.17
C ILE A 16 6.51 -6.39 -35.07
N MET A 17 7.54 -5.61 -35.43
CA MET A 17 8.36 -4.88 -34.46
C MET A 17 7.55 -3.89 -33.62
N ILE A 18 6.67 -3.12 -34.23
CA ILE A 18 5.79 -2.19 -33.52
C ILE A 18 4.88 -2.94 -32.54
N PHE A 19 4.35 -4.07 -32.97
CA PHE A 19 3.48 -4.91 -32.14
C PHE A 19 4.23 -5.48 -30.91
N PHE A 20 5.45 -5.96 -31.07
CA PHE A 20 6.27 -6.46 -29.95
C PHE A 20 6.61 -5.37 -28.92
N VAL A 21 6.91 -4.15 -29.36
CA VAL A 21 7.14 -3.01 -28.44
C VAL A 21 5.87 -2.70 -27.63
N GLY A 22 4.70 -2.75 -28.25
CA GLY A 22 3.41 -2.55 -27.55
C GLY A 22 3.15 -3.60 -26.47
N ILE A 23 3.30 -4.88 -26.78
CA ILE A 23 3.09 -5.98 -25.83
C ILE A 23 4.06 -5.92 -24.67
N SER A 24 5.33 -5.59 -24.91
CA SER A 24 6.35 -5.49 -23.87
C SER A 24 5.98 -4.46 -22.80
N LYS A 25 5.44 -3.31 -23.18
CA LYS A 25 4.97 -2.27 -22.24
C LYS A 25 3.80 -2.74 -21.39
N ILE A 26 2.83 -3.42 -21.99
CA ILE A 26 1.66 -3.96 -21.27
C ILE A 26 2.08 -5.01 -20.25
N SER A 27 3.00 -5.89 -20.60
CA SER A 27 3.51 -6.93 -19.70
C SER A 27 4.18 -6.34 -18.45
N VAL A 28 5.03 -5.32 -18.63
CA VAL A 28 5.68 -4.62 -17.50
C VAL A 28 4.64 -3.94 -16.61
N LEU A 29 3.66 -3.26 -17.19
CA LEU A 29 2.60 -2.58 -16.43
C LEU A 29 1.76 -3.60 -15.64
N SER A 30 1.37 -4.72 -16.26
CA SER A 30 0.61 -5.79 -15.60
C SER A 30 1.34 -6.34 -14.39
N THR A 31 2.64 -6.60 -14.50
CA THR A 31 3.45 -7.11 -13.39
C THR A 31 3.55 -6.10 -12.23
N ARG A 32 3.69 -4.80 -12.54
CA ARG A 32 3.71 -3.75 -11.51
C ARG A 32 2.38 -3.65 -10.77
N THR A 33 1.28 -3.66 -11.50
CA THR A 33 -0.07 -3.59 -10.92
C THR A 33 -0.37 -4.80 -10.04
N SER A 34 0.03 -6.00 -10.47
CA SER A 34 -0.14 -7.22 -9.68
C SER A 34 0.61 -7.15 -8.34
N ARG A 35 1.87 -6.69 -8.36
CA ARG A 35 2.66 -6.51 -7.13
C ARG A 35 2.06 -5.47 -6.19
N TYR A 36 1.60 -4.35 -6.73
CA TYR A 36 0.95 -3.31 -5.91
C TYR A 36 -0.34 -3.84 -5.26
N SER A 37 -1.14 -4.62 -5.99
CA SER A 37 -2.35 -5.24 -5.46
C SER A 37 -2.04 -6.24 -4.34
N GLU A 38 -0.96 -7.01 -4.47
CA GLU A 38 -0.47 -7.91 -3.44
C GLU A 38 -0.05 -7.15 -2.18
N ASP A 39 0.76 -6.09 -2.31
CA ASP A 39 1.18 -5.24 -1.19
C ASP A 39 -0.02 -4.61 -0.48
N LEU A 40 -1.01 -4.14 -1.24
CA LEU A 40 -2.23 -3.57 -0.71
C LEU A 40 -3.01 -4.60 0.13
N THR A 41 -3.07 -5.84 -0.33
CA THR A 41 -3.73 -6.94 0.38
C THR A 41 -3.04 -7.22 1.72
N TYR A 42 -1.70 -7.30 1.73
CA TYR A 42 -0.94 -7.47 2.97
C TYR A 42 -1.10 -6.28 3.92
N ALA A 43 -0.98 -5.06 3.40
CA ALA A 43 -1.16 -3.85 4.20
C ALA A 43 -2.53 -3.81 4.87
N THR A 44 -3.58 -4.15 4.13
CA THR A 44 -4.95 -4.21 4.64
C THR A 44 -5.09 -5.29 5.73
N ALA A 45 -4.56 -6.49 5.50
CA ALA A 45 -4.61 -7.56 6.47
C ALA A 45 -3.85 -7.22 7.77
N LEU A 46 -2.65 -6.65 7.64
CA LEU A 46 -1.84 -6.21 8.78
C LEU A 46 -2.53 -5.10 9.60
N GLY A 47 -3.16 -4.16 8.92
CA GLY A 47 -3.89 -3.08 9.59
C GLY A 47 -5.15 -3.58 10.30
N HIS A 48 -5.95 -4.42 9.66
CA HIS A 48 -7.14 -5.02 10.28
C HIS A 48 -6.79 -5.91 11.47
N ALA A 49 -5.72 -6.69 11.39
CA ALA A 49 -5.26 -7.51 12.51
C ALA A 49 -4.92 -6.64 13.74
N LYS A 50 -4.25 -5.50 13.53
CA LYS A 50 -3.96 -4.58 14.63
C LYS A 50 -5.20 -3.89 15.18
N LEU A 51 -6.11 -3.47 14.30
CA LEU A 51 -7.36 -2.83 14.69
C LEU A 51 -8.22 -3.77 15.55
N LEU A 52 -8.32 -5.04 15.17
CA LEU A 52 -9.00 -6.06 15.99
C LEU A 52 -8.31 -6.27 17.34
N GLY A 53 -6.97 -6.25 17.36
CA GLY A 53 -6.21 -6.30 18.60
C GLY A 53 -6.48 -5.10 19.51
N LEU A 54 -6.58 -3.90 18.96
CA LEU A 54 -6.95 -2.70 19.70
C LEU A 54 -8.38 -2.78 20.25
N LYS A 55 -9.32 -3.35 19.49
CA LYS A 55 -10.70 -3.58 19.94
C LYS A 55 -10.81 -4.51 21.16
N ALA A 56 -9.87 -5.42 21.32
CA ALA A 56 -9.85 -6.32 22.45
C ALA A 56 -9.27 -5.68 23.74
N LEU A 57 -8.70 -4.47 23.64
CA LEU A 57 -8.12 -3.76 24.77
C LEU A 57 -9.16 -2.86 25.44
N PRO A 58 -9.04 -2.63 26.77
CA PRO A 58 -9.83 -1.61 27.46
C PRO A 58 -9.61 -0.23 26.82
N ILE A 59 -10.67 0.59 26.79
CA ILE A 59 -10.64 1.93 26.18
C ILE A 59 -9.66 2.89 26.90
N ASP A 60 -9.31 2.60 28.14
CA ASP A 60 -8.36 3.35 28.96
C ASP A 60 -6.90 2.86 28.81
N SER A 61 -6.65 1.90 27.91
CA SER A 61 -5.29 1.39 27.70
C SER A 61 -4.38 2.49 27.12
N PRO A 62 -3.06 2.46 27.41
CA PRO A 62 -2.12 3.45 26.85
C PRO A 62 -2.13 3.52 25.33
N SER A 63 -2.39 2.39 24.65
CA SER A 63 -2.48 2.32 23.20
C SER A 63 -3.74 2.99 22.61
N MET A 64 -4.70 3.36 23.47
CA MET A 64 -5.95 4.06 23.15
C MET A 64 -5.96 5.49 23.70
N SER A 65 -4.81 6.03 24.14
CA SER A 65 -4.70 7.45 24.49
C SER A 65 -4.90 8.33 23.26
N LEU A 66 -5.46 9.52 23.49
CA LEU A 66 -5.69 10.50 22.39
C LEU A 66 -4.35 10.99 21.89
N ASP A 67 -3.88 10.53 20.79
CA ASP A 67 -2.72 11.03 20.04
C ASP A 67 -2.33 10.09 18.90
N TRP A 68 -1.18 10.38 18.28
CA TRP A 68 -0.50 9.58 17.29
C TRP A 68 0.31 8.46 17.95
N HIS A 69 0.07 7.24 17.48
CA HIS A 69 0.76 6.05 17.97
C HIS A 69 1.53 5.36 16.85
N GLN A 70 2.67 4.83 17.23
CA GLN A 70 3.47 3.98 16.37
C GLN A 70 3.50 2.55 16.93
N ASP A 71 3.40 1.57 16.04
CA ASP A 71 3.52 0.18 16.44
C ASP A 71 4.94 -0.13 16.94
N PRO A 72 5.11 -0.68 18.16
CA PRO A 72 6.41 -1.09 18.64
C PRO A 72 7.05 -2.21 17.81
N ASP A 73 6.23 -2.98 17.09
CA ASP A 73 6.70 -4.09 16.24
C ASP A 73 7.17 -3.62 14.84
N ASN A 74 7.12 -2.32 14.54
CA ASN A 74 7.62 -1.79 13.26
C ASN A 74 9.15 -1.94 13.14
N PRO A 75 9.67 -2.34 11.98
CA PRO A 75 8.99 -2.73 10.76
C PRO A 75 8.48 -4.17 10.77
N LEU A 76 7.31 -4.41 10.16
CA LEU A 76 6.73 -5.72 9.97
C LEU A 76 7.19 -6.27 8.61
N SER A 77 8.13 -7.18 8.61
CA SER A 77 8.65 -7.78 7.37
C SER A 77 7.74 -8.89 6.87
N CYS A 78 7.18 -8.73 5.69
CA CYS A 78 6.37 -9.72 4.99
C CYS A 78 6.84 -9.84 3.54
N GLN A 79 7.15 -11.06 3.07
CA GLN A 79 7.61 -11.35 1.70
C GLN A 79 8.73 -10.42 1.19
N ASN A 80 9.74 -10.19 2.02
CA ASN A 80 10.88 -9.33 1.71
C ASN A 80 10.52 -7.84 1.52
N ARG A 81 9.44 -7.39 2.17
CA ARG A 81 9.00 -5.99 2.24
C ARG A 81 8.69 -5.60 3.67
N ASP A 82 8.97 -4.36 3.99
CA ASP A 82 8.73 -3.79 5.30
C ASP A 82 7.49 -2.91 5.28
N PHE A 83 6.56 -3.23 6.18
CA PHE A 83 5.34 -2.49 6.42
C PHE A 83 5.44 -1.80 7.78
N TYR A 84 4.88 -0.60 7.87
CA TYR A 84 4.87 0.21 9.08
C TYR A 84 3.44 0.55 9.43
N ARG A 85 3.04 0.30 10.68
CA ARG A 85 1.71 0.58 11.19
C ARG A 85 1.75 1.76 12.14
N PHE A 86 0.76 2.64 11.98
CA PHE A 86 0.54 3.79 12.84
C PHE A 86 -0.96 3.93 13.06
N TRP A 87 -1.37 4.53 14.17
CA TRP A 87 -2.76 4.87 14.37
C TRP A 87 -2.89 6.19 15.11
N LEU A 88 -3.97 6.88 14.78
CA LEU A 88 -4.39 8.11 15.42
C LEU A 88 -5.66 7.83 16.19
N VAL A 89 -5.68 8.17 17.46
CA VAL A 89 -6.87 8.10 18.32
C VAL A 89 -7.43 9.50 18.49
N SER A 90 -8.67 9.69 18.14
CA SER A 90 -9.40 10.94 18.32
C SER A 90 -10.69 10.71 19.10
N GLU A 91 -11.13 11.70 19.85
CA GLU A 91 -12.39 11.65 20.59
C GLU A 91 -13.56 12.01 19.67
N VAL A 92 -14.61 11.22 19.75
CA VAL A 92 -15.87 11.46 19.03
C VAL A 92 -17.02 11.40 20.01
N SER A 93 -18.18 11.95 19.65
CA SER A 93 -19.35 12.10 20.53
C SER A 93 -19.84 10.80 21.19
N LEU A 94 -19.52 9.63 20.62
CA LEU A 94 -19.97 8.32 21.08
C LEU A 94 -18.84 7.42 21.58
N GLY A 95 -17.60 7.93 21.66
CA GLY A 95 -16.44 7.13 22.08
C GLY A 95 -15.14 7.63 21.46
N LYS A 96 -14.29 6.71 21.03
CA LYS A 96 -13.00 7.03 20.38
C LYS A 96 -12.99 6.51 18.95
N GLU A 97 -12.61 7.36 18.01
CA GLU A 97 -12.29 6.94 16.64
C GLU A 97 -10.81 6.56 16.55
N VAL A 98 -10.53 5.39 16.05
CA VAL A 98 -9.18 4.94 15.74
C VAL A 98 -9.01 4.89 14.25
N ARG A 99 -8.12 5.72 13.72
CA ARG A 99 -7.74 5.72 12.32
C ARG A 99 -6.37 5.06 12.15
N MET A 100 -6.39 3.90 11.49
CA MET A 100 -5.22 3.09 11.23
C MET A 100 -4.57 3.50 9.91
N TYR A 101 -3.25 3.58 9.91
CA TYR A 101 -2.42 3.84 8.73
C TYR A 101 -1.42 2.71 8.57
N VAL A 102 -1.31 2.17 7.37
CA VAL A 102 -0.26 1.23 7.02
C VAL A 102 0.51 1.79 5.84
N ALA A 103 1.81 1.94 5.99
CA ALA A 103 2.70 2.48 4.98
C ALA A 103 3.76 1.46 4.59
N TRP A 104 4.16 1.44 3.32
CA TRP A 104 5.23 0.58 2.83
C TRP A 104 6.05 1.28 1.75
N LYS A 105 7.28 0.81 1.58
CA LYS A 105 8.18 1.31 0.54
C LYS A 105 7.83 0.65 -0.79
N ASP A 106 7.48 1.44 -1.77
CA ASP A 106 7.48 1.03 -3.16
C ASP A 106 8.85 1.33 -3.81
N LYS A 107 9.27 0.52 -4.79
CA LYS A 107 10.59 0.66 -5.44
C LYS A 107 10.84 2.05 -6.01
N ASP A 108 9.78 2.70 -6.48
CA ASP A 108 9.83 4.00 -7.17
C ASP A 108 9.46 5.18 -6.24
N ARG A 109 9.20 4.94 -4.94
CA ARG A 109 8.78 5.94 -3.96
C ARG A 109 9.71 5.97 -2.75
N GLY A 110 9.64 7.06 -2.02
CA GLY A 110 10.52 7.33 -0.88
C GLY A 110 10.56 6.22 0.18
N ALA A 111 11.61 6.22 0.97
CA ALA A 111 11.74 5.30 2.10
C ALA A 111 10.67 5.62 3.15
N VAL A 112 10.16 4.58 3.81
CA VAL A 112 9.31 4.71 4.97
C VAL A 112 10.21 4.73 6.20
N TYR A 113 10.03 5.72 7.05
CA TYR A 113 10.70 5.86 8.32
C TYR A 113 9.64 5.89 9.44
N ASN A 114 10.11 5.96 10.67
CA ASN A 114 9.26 6.23 11.81
C ASN A 114 8.72 7.66 11.72
N PHE A 115 7.45 7.79 11.32
CA PHE A 115 6.79 9.09 11.25
C PHE A 115 6.32 9.51 12.65
N GLY A 116 6.80 10.65 13.12
CA GLY A 116 6.42 11.19 14.43
C GLY A 116 5.03 11.80 14.46
N SER A 117 4.42 12.06 13.29
CA SER A 117 3.11 12.68 13.19
C SER A 117 2.37 12.29 11.90
N LEU A 118 1.05 12.52 11.90
CA LEU A 118 0.22 12.37 10.70
C LEU A 118 0.68 13.29 9.56
N ALA A 119 1.16 14.50 9.89
CA ALA A 119 1.64 15.45 8.89
C ALA A 119 2.87 14.90 8.14
N ASP A 120 3.81 14.28 8.86
CA ASP A 120 5.00 13.66 8.28
C ASP A 120 4.62 12.51 7.35
N LEU A 121 3.67 11.65 7.80
CA LEU A 121 3.17 10.55 6.99
C LEU A 121 2.46 11.05 5.73
N THR A 122 1.60 12.05 5.83
CA THR A 122 0.84 12.58 4.69
C THR A 122 1.73 13.30 3.69
N GLY A 123 2.76 14.01 4.15
CA GLY A 123 3.76 14.66 3.31
C GLY A 123 4.74 13.69 2.64
N SER A 124 4.82 12.44 3.08
CA SER A 124 5.71 11.43 2.51
C SER A 124 5.22 10.90 1.17
N GLN A 125 6.15 10.48 0.31
CA GLN A 125 5.86 9.85 -0.98
C GLN A 125 5.75 8.32 -0.90
N CYS A 126 5.63 7.74 0.29
CA CYS A 126 5.46 6.30 0.45
C CYS A 126 4.04 5.85 0.00
N SER A 127 3.93 4.57 -0.35
CA SER A 127 2.61 3.96 -0.52
C SER A 127 1.97 3.77 0.84
N LYS A 128 0.69 4.11 0.97
CA LYS A 128 -0.05 4.03 2.23
C LYS A 128 -1.53 3.75 1.98
N ILE A 129 -2.14 3.15 2.99
CA ILE A 129 -3.59 2.95 3.09
C ILE A 129 -4.03 3.41 4.47
N ASP A 130 -5.23 3.94 4.57
CA ASP A 130 -5.87 4.27 5.83
C ASP A 130 -7.31 3.73 5.89
N PHE A 131 -7.76 3.43 7.09
CA PHE A 131 -9.13 3.06 7.42
C PHE A 131 -9.40 3.42 8.87
N ALA A 132 -10.65 3.73 9.18
CA ALA A 132 -11.07 4.15 10.50
C ALA A 132 -12.18 3.25 11.05
N ASP A 133 -12.22 3.12 12.37
CA ASP A 133 -13.29 2.45 13.09
C ASP A 133 -13.61 3.21 14.38
N VAL A 134 -14.84 3.15 14.84
CA VAL A 134 -15.30 3.83 16.05
C VAL A 134 -15.51 2.80 17.17
N PHE A 135 -14.88 3.06 18.30
CA PHE A 135 -14.95 2.26 19.51
C PHE A 135 -15.92 2.95 20.46
N LEU A 136 -17.07 2.33 20.66
CA LEU A 136 -18.11 2.84 21.57
C LEU A 136 -17.65 2.69 23.02
N GLN A 137 -17.90 3.71 23.81
CA GLN A 137 -17.71 3.66 25.24
C GLN A 137 -18.99 3.04 25.84
N GLU A 138 -18.90 1.79 26.35
CA GLU A 138 -19.95 1.16 27.14
C GLU A 138 -19.97 1.65 28.59
#